data_49502d765de38c2456372f70da3f2980
#
_entry.id   49502d765de38c2456372f70da3f2980
#
_cell.length_a   1.000
_cell.length_b   1.000
_cell.length_c   1.000
_cell.angle_alpha   90.00
_cell.angle_beta   90.00
_cell.angle_gamma   90.00
#
_symmetry.space_group_name_H-M   'P 1'
#
loop_
_entity.id
_entity.type
_entity.pdbx_description
1 polymer ?
#
loop_
_entity_poly.entity_id
_entity_poly.type
_entity_poly.pdbx_seq_one_letter_code
_entity_poly.pdbx_strand_id
1 'polypeptide(L)'
;MNIAVFSDKFSGTLSAIEVLDIVQSKFLDSNINADFFSVTDGGQESTEIFKSHNFQTHESFEALNCDNSLSVVESLNINGSVFFESAKLIGVDSENESMSINTGCLLEAVQKTEVLGTGGSKTIDFGIGLLSKLGMEFISNGETIVNPVPKDFSYIDQIKATNFKSNLENRILSDTNISLLGENSAFDVFGPQKGLSEKDIEKHKLEVERLITLIDKELILGLNPTEINSGAAGGLTFTLNQILGCEIENGAKYFLKETNLINQL
;
A
#
# COMPACT_ATOMS: atom_id res chain seq x y z
N MET A 1 -17.11 2.05 -36.15
CA MET A 1 -17.28 1.59 -34.76
C MET A 1 -16.10 2.14 -34.00
N ASN A 2 -16.32 2.91 -32.98
CA ASN A 2 -15.25 3.41 -32.12
C ASN A 2 -15.14 2.47 -30.91
N ILE A 3 -13.95 2.04 -30.59
CA ILE A 3 -13.65 1.14 -29.46
C ILE A 3 -12.66 1.87 -28.55
N ALA A 4 -12.89 1.81 -27.23
CA ALA A 4 -11.91 2.18 -26.23
C ALA A 4 -11.45 0.91 -25.50
N VAL A 5 -10.14 0.72 -25.40
CA VAL A 5 -9.51 -0.43 -24.75
C VAL A 5 -8.80 0.06 -23.49
N PHE A 6 -9.17 -0.53 -22.36
CA PHE A 6 -8.57 -0.23 -21.07
C PHE A 6 -7.81 -1.46 -20.57
N SER A 7 -6.62 -1.28 -20.06
CA SER A 7 -5.85 -2.36 -19.43
C SER A 7 -5.20 -1.89 -18.15
N ASP A 8 -5.32 -2.71 -17.12
CA ASP A 8 -4.44 -2.74 -15.97
C ASP A 8 -3.38 -3.84 -16.19
N LYS A 9 -2.43 -3.96 -15.27
CA LYS A 9 -1.37 -4.99 -15.31
C LYS A 9 -1.92 -6.41 -15.19
N PHE A 10 -1.20 -7.36 -15.77
CA PHE A 10 -1.35 -8.79 -15.50
C PHE A 10 -0.30 -9.19 -14.47
N SER A 11 -0.65 -9.11 -13.20
CA SER A 11 0.27 -9.25 -12.06
C SER A 11 1.24 -10.43 -12.22
N GLY A 12 2.54 -10.16 -12.08
CA GLY A 12 3.61 -11.15 -12.20
C GLY A 12 3.97 -11.57 -13.65
N THR A 13 3.37 -10.93 -14.70
CA THR A 13 3.65 -11.27 -16.09
C THR A 13 3.88 -10.08 -17.00
N LEU A 14 2.87 -9.22 -17.19
CA LEU A 14 2.92 -8.07 -18.11
C LEU A 14 2.43 -6.82 -17.42
N SER A 15 3.11 -5.70 -17.66
CA SER A 15 2.66 -4.37 -17.27
C SER A 15 1.40 -3.95 -18.06
N ALA A 16 0.66 -2.97 -17.53
CA ALA A 16 -0.48 -2.41 -18.24
C ALA A 16 -0.12 -1.87 -19.62
N ILE A 17 1.04 -1.25 -19.74
CA ILE A 17 1.57 -0.67 -20.99
C ILE A 17 1.91 -1.78 -21.98
N GLU A 18 2.64 -2.83 -21.57
CA GLU A 18 2.98 -3.96 -22.43
C GLU A 18 1.73 -4.69 -22.96
N VAL A 19 0.69 -4.83 -22.12
CA VAL A 19 -0.59 -5.41 -22.58
C VAL A 19 -1.20 -4.56 -23.67
N LEU A 20 -1.24 -3.23 -23.49
CA LEU A 20 -1.78 -2.32 -24.50
C LEU A 20 -0.98 -2.36 -25.81
N ASP A 21 0.35 -2.41 -25.75
CA ASP A 21 1.21 -2.50 -26.93
C ASP A 21 0.92 -3.78 -27.73
N ILE A 22 0.77 -4.92 -27.05
CA ILE A 22 0.41 -6.19 -27.67
C ILE A 22 -0.97 -6.11 -28.33
N VAL A 23 -1.98 -5.59 -27.62
CA VAL A 23 -3.34 -5.46 -28.14
C VAL A 23 -3.37 -4.49 -29.32
N GLN A 24 -2.75 -3.31 -29.19
CA GLN A 24 -2.66 -2.32 -30.25
C GLN A 24 -2.05 -2.90 -31.52
N SER A 25 -0.99 -3.69 -31.40
CA SER A 25 -0.35 -4.34 -32.56
C SER A 25 -1.31 -5.23 -33.36
N LYS A 26 -2.28 -5.87 -32.68
CA LYS A 26 -3.31 -6.69 -33.34
C LYS A 26 -4.40 -5.87 -34.02
N PHE A 27 -4.67 -4.66 -33.54
CA PHE A 27 -5.63 -3.75 -34.16
C PHE A 27 -5.05 -3.06 -35.41
N LEU A 28 -3.73 -2.93 -35.55
CA LEU A 28 -3.09 -2.33 -36.73
C LEU A 28 -3.47 -3.03 -38.04
N ASP A 29 -3.68 -4.36 -37.98
CA ASP A 29 -4.06 -5.18 -39.15
C ASP A 29 -5.59 -5.17 -39.40
N SER A 30 -6.34 -4.46 -38.56
CA SER A 30 -7.80 -4.37 -38.67
C SER A 30 -8.22 -2.96 -39.12
N ASN A 31 -9.34 -2.86 -39.79
CA ASN A 31 -9.96 -1.57 -40.13
C ASN A 31 -10.80 -1.00 -38.97
N ILE A 32 -10.40 -1.29 -37.74
CA ILE A 32 -11.09 -0.86 -36.52
C ILE A 32 -10.34 0.33 -35.93
N ASN A 33 -11.05 1.44 -35.73
CA ASN A 33 -10.52 2.58 -34.96
C ASN A 33 -10.68 2.32 -33.47
N ALA A 34 -9.58 2.32 -32.73
CA ALA A 34 -9.60 2.08 -31.30
C ALA A 34 -8.61 3.01 -30.57
N ASP A 35 -9.01 3.52 -29.42
CA ASP A 35 -8.19 4.26 -28.46
C ASP A 35 -7.76 3.33 -27.33
N PHE A 36 -6.53 3.48 -26.85
CA PHE A 36 -5.92 2.58 -25.86
C PHE A 36 -5.47 3.37 -24.64
N PHE A 37 -5.88 2.90 -23.47
CA PHE A 37 -5.63 3.58 -22.20
C PHE A 37 -5.14 2.60 -21.14
N SER A 38 -3.93 2.86 -20.59
CA SER A 38 -3.50 2.21 -19.35
C SER A 38 -4.26 2.82 -18.18
N VAL A 39 -4.69 1.98 -17.25
CA VAL A 39 -5.45 2.39 -16.07
C VAL A 39 -4.83 1.78 -14.81
N THR A 40 -5.09 2.38 -13.66
CA THR A 40 -4.60 1.90 -12.37
C THR A 40 -5.62 2.12 -11.26
N ASP A 41 -5.52 1.29 -10.25
CA ASP A 41 -6.24 1.40 -8.97
C ASP A 41 -5.48 2.19 -7.89
N GLY A 42 -4.32 2.75 -8.24
CA GLY A 42 -3.41 3.42 -7.30
C GLY A 42 -2.36 2.50 -6.67
N GLY A 43 -2.32 1.22 -7.05
CA GLY A 43 -1.34 0.24 -6.58
C GLY A 43 -0.04 0.22 -7.39
N GLN A 44 0.57 -0.96 -7.46
CA GLN A 44 1.81 -1.20 -8.22
C GLN A 44 1.68 -0.78 -9.69
N GLU A 45 2.74 -0.17 -10.25
CA GLU A 45 2.84 0.43 -11.60
C GLU A 45 2.09 1.75 -11.79
N SER A 46 1.45 2.28 -10.76
CA SER A 46 0.71 3.56 -10.87
C SER A 46 1.58 4.71 -11.33
N THR A 47 2.85 4.75 -10.91
CA THR A 47 3.80 5.78 -11.32
C THR A 47 3.98 5.80 -12.83
N GLU A 48 4.23 4.65 -13.45
CA GLU A 48 4.41 4.52 -14.90
C GLU A 48 3.13 4.83 -15.66
N ILE A 49 1.98 4.38 -15.12
CA ILE A 49 0.67 4.63 -15.73
C ILE A 49 0.33 6.12 -15.69
N PHE A 50 0.50 6.81 -14.57
CA PHE A 50 0.31 8.26 -14.51
C PHE A 50 1.25 9.00 -15.46
N LYS A 51 2.51 8.57 -15.60
CA LYS A 51 3.44 9.15 -16.57
C LYS A 51 2.98 8.96 -18.03
N SER A 52 2.38 7.83 -18.37
CA SER A 52 1.81 7.60 -19.71
C SER A 52 0.65 8.55 -20.02
N HIS A 53 0.01 9.11 -18.98
CA HIS A 53 -0.99 10.19 -19.07
C HIS A 53 -0.39 11.60 -18.88
N ASN A 54 0.92 11.76 -19.13
CA ASN A 54 1.67 13.04 -19.12
C ASN A 54 1.87 13.69 -17.75
N PHE A 55 1.67 13.01 -16.64
CA PHE A 55 2.07 13.52 -15.33
C PHE A 55 3.59 13.45 -15.16
N GLN A 56 4.14 14.42 -14.45
CA GLN A 56 5.59 14.59 -14.35
C GLN A 56 6.11 14.19 -12.97
N THR A 57 7.36 13.75 -12.94
CA THR A 57 8.08 13.56 -11.68
C THR A 57 8.14 14.88 -10.91
N HIS A 58 7.75 14.84 -9.64
CA HIS A 58 7.88 15.97 -8.71
C HIS A 58 9.29 15.98 -8.10
N GLU A 59 9.70 14.88 -7.49
CA GLU A 59 11.02 14.69 -6.87
C GLU A 59 11.45 13.24 -7.01
N SER A 60 12.77 13.04 -7.16
CA SER A 60 13.41 11.73 -6.98
C SER A 60 14.26 11.77 -5.72
N PHE A 61 14.17 10.76 -4.88
CA PHE A 61 14.91 10.66 -3.65
C PHE A 61 15.42 9.23 -3.40
N GLU A 62 16.50 9.13 -2.63
CA GLU A 62 17.03 7.85 -2.18
C GLU A 62 16.31 7.42 -0.90
N ALA A 63 15.82 6.19 -0.87
CA ALA A 63 15.20 5.60 0.31
C ALA A 63 15.63 4.14 0.47
N LEU A 64 15.70 3.67 1.71
CA LEU A 64 15.80 2.23 1.96
C LEU A 64 14.42 1.60 1.71
N ASN A 65 14.39 0.51 0.96
CA ASN A 65 13.19 -0.30 0.84
C ASN A 65 13.04 -1.26 2.04
N CYS A 66 11.99 -2.06 2.06
CA CYS A 66 11.73 -3.01 3.15
C CYS A 66 12.79 -4.13 3.28
N ASP A 67 13.64 -4.32 2.27
CA ASP A 67 14.79 -5.23 2.30
C ASP A 67 16.08 -4.58 2.84
N ASN A 68 16.01 -3.30 3.27
CA ASN A 68 17.13 -2.45 3.62
C ASN A 68 18.12 -2.20 2.46
N SER A 69 17.66 -2.35 1.22
CA SER A 69 18.40 -1.98 0.02
C SER A 69 18.11 -0.54 -0.35
N LEU A 70 19.15 0.20 -0.76
CA LEU A 70 19.00 1.57 -1.21
C LEU A 70 18.35 1.58 -2.61
N SER A 71 17.28 2.33 -2.76
CA SER A 71 16.54 2.50 -4.01
C SER A 71 16.35 3.97 -4.31
N VAL A 72 16.48 4.34 -5.58
CA VAL A 72 16.03 5.67 -6.05
C VAL A 72 14.57 5.53 -6.42
N VAL A 73 13.73 6.29 -5.75
CA VAL A 73 12.29 6.31 -5.99
C VAL A 73 11.84 7.72 -6.36
N GLU A 74 10.68 7.84 -6.96
CA GLU A 74 10.15 9.11 -7.41
C GLU A 74 8.71 9.31 -6.97
N SER A 75 8.37 10.56 -6.69
CA SER A 75 7.02 11.05 -6.52
C SER A 75 6.56 11.81 -7.75
N LEU A 76 5.26 11.87 -7.99
CA LEU A 76 4.68 12.57 -9.13
C LEU A 76 3.86 13.78 -8.67
N ASN A 77 3.86 14.84 -9.49
CA ASN A 77 2.87 15.89 -9.35
C ASN A 77 1.61 15.52 -10.13
N ILE A 78 0.51 15.30 -9.43
CA ILE A 78 -0.79 15.01 -10.02
C ILE A 78 -1.72 16.20 -9.73
N ASN A 79 -1.84 17.09 -10.69
CA ASN A 79 -2.69 18.29 -10.63
C ASN A 79 -2.48 19.12 -9.35
N GLY A 80 -1.24 19.23 -8.86
CA GLY A 80 -0.86 20.01 -7.69
C GLY A 80 -0.77 19.20 -6.39
N SER A 81 -1.13 17.92 -6.38
CA SER A 81 -0.89 17.00 -5.25
C SER A 81 0.32 16.11 -5.53
N VAL A 82 1.14 15.87 -4.52
CA VAL A 82 2.30 14.98 -4.61
C VAL A 82 1.88 13.55 -4.31
N PHE A 83 1.97 12.68 -5.32
CA PHE A 83 1.63 11.25 -5.25
C PHE A 83 2.88 10.39 -5.09
N PHE A 84 2.77 9.33 -4.28
CA PHE A 84 3.80 8.29 -4.16
C PHE A 84 3.18 6.88 -4.19
N GLU A 85 3.82 5.99 -4.93
CA GLU A 85 3.48 4.57 -5.00
C GLU A 85 4.22 3.78 -3.93
N SER A 86 3.53 3.31 -2.88
CA SER A 86 4.17 2.60 -1.77
C SER A 86 4.86 1.29 -2.18
N ALA A 87 4.39 0.64 -3.25
CA ALA A 87 4.99 -0.58 -3.80
C ALA A 87 6.45 -0.40 -4.23
N LYS A 88 6.91 0.81 -4.52
CA LYS A 88 8.32 1.11 -4.80
C LYS A 88 9.25 0.83 -3.61
N LEU A 89 8.73 0.84 -2.38
CA LEU A 89 9.50 0.57 -1.16
C LEU A 89 9.10 -0.74 -0.46
N ILE A 90 7.83 -1.15 -0.56
CA ILE A 90 7.28 -2.33 0.12
C ILE A 90 6.69 -3.37 -0.83
N GLY A 91 7.11 -3.38 -2.09
CA GLY A 91 6.52 -4.18 -3.15
C GLY A 91 6.65 -5.68 -2.99
N VAL A 92 5.84 -6.41 -3.76
CA VAL A 92 5.81 -7.88 -3.78
C VAL A 92 7.10 -8.51 -4.29
N ASP A 93 7.93 -7.75 -5.00
CA ASP A 93 9.21 -8.21 -5.55
C ASP A 93 10.34 -8.26 -4.51
N SER A 94 10.06 -7.89 -3.25
CA SER A 94 11.00 -8.04 -2.13
C SER A 94 11.50 -9.48 -2.02
N GLU A 95 12.82 -9.66 -1.87
CA GLU A 95 13.45 -10.97 -1.71
C GLU A 95 13.26 -11.56 -0.31
N ASN A 96 13.02 -10.71 0.71
CA ASN A 96 12.85 -11.14 2.08
C ASN A 96 11.45 -11.73 2.33
N GLU A 97 11.37 -12.60 3.32
CA GLU A 97 10.08 -13.16 3.79
C GLU A 97 9.21 -12.06 4.42
N SER A 98 7.91 -12.08 4.14
CA SER A 98 6.94 -11.12 4.70
C SER A 98 6.98 -11.00 6.22
N MET A 99 7.32 -12.08 6.92
CA MET A 99 7.48 -12.10 8.37
C MET A 99 8.72 -11.34 8.88
N SER A 100 9.66 -10.96 8.01
CA SER A 100 10.94 -10.33 8.36
C SER A 100 11.06 -8.87 7.92
N ILE A 101 10.03 -8.31 7.30
CA ILE A 101 10.01 -6.95 6.77
C ILE A 101 8.90 -6.13 7.40
N ASN A 102 9.04 -4.82 7.38
CA ASN A 102 8.04 -3.89 7.91
C ASN A 102 7.90 -2.61 7.07
N THR A 103 6.91 -1.81 7.42
CA THR A 103 6.54 -0.57 6.72
C THR A 103 7.34 0.66 7.16
N GLY A 104 8.35 0.52 8.02
CA GLY A 104 9.12 1.66 8.55
C GLY A 104 9.86 2.47 7.48
N CYS A 105 10.20 1.84 6.35
CA CYS A 105 10.81 2.49 5.19
C CYS A 105 9.90 3.54 4.53
N LEU A 106 8.59 3.53 4.78
CA LEU A 106 7.65 4.49 4.21
C LEU A 106 7.65 5.86 4.88
N LEU A 107 8.33 6.05 6.04
CA LEU A 107 8.24 7.30 6.80
C LEU A 107 8.53 8.54 5.95
N GLU A 108 9.63 8.54 5.21
CA GLU A 108 10.01 9.69 4.38
C GLU A 108 8.99 9.95 3.28
N ALA A 109 8.53 8.90 2.59
CA ALA A 109 7.52 9.02 1.54
C ALA A 109 6.21 9.59 2.08
N VAL A 110 5.72 9.09 3.22
CA VAL A 110 4.47 9.58 3.84
C VAL A 110 4.58 11.04 4.27
N GLN A 111 5.77 11.48 4.72
CA GLN A 111 5.99 12.87 5.13
C GLN A 111 6.14 13.85 3.96
N LYS A 112 6.56 13.36 2.77
CA LYS A 112 6.80 14.19 1.57
C LYS A 112 5.62 14.23 0.60
N THR A 113 4.60 13.43 0.80
CA THR A 113 3.51 13.27 -0.18
C THR A 113 2.14 13.50 0.43
N GLU A 114 1.18 13.94 -0.37
CA GLU A 114 -0.22 14.13 0.02
C GLU A 114 -1.10 12.93 -0.39
N VAL A 115 -0.66 12.16 -1.37
CA VAL A 115 -1.42 11.01 -1.87
C VAL A 115 -0.52 9.78 -1.90
N LEU A 116 -0.92 8.73 -1.20
CA LEU A 116 -0.20 7.46 -1.12
C LEU A 116 -0.99 6.36 -1.83
N GLY A 117 -0.44 5.81 -2.89
CA GLY A 117 -0.97 4.61 -3.53
C GLY A 117 -0.61 3.35 -2.73
N THR A 118 -1.62 2.55 -2.38
CA THR A 118 -1.42 1.28 -1.67
C THR A 118 -1.89 0.11 -2.53
N GLY A 119 -1.17 -0.97 -2.54
CA GLY A 119 -1.43 -2.14 -3.35
C GLY A 119 -0.14 -2.72 -3.88
N GLY A 120 -0.09 -4.03 -4.13
CA GLY A 120 1.12 -4.71 -4.56
C GLY A 120 2.21 -4.78 -3.49
N SER A 121 1.85 -4.76 -2.20
CA SER A 121 2.81 -4.83 -1.09
C SER A 121 3.15 -6.27 -0.66
N LYS A 122 4.39 -6.47 -0.20
CA LYS A 122 4.86 -7.70 0.45
C LYS A 122 4.60 -7.71 1.95
N THR A 123 4.53 -6.52 2.59
CA THR A 123 4.42 -6.38 4.06
C THR A 123 3.10 -6.93 4.61
N ILE A 124 3.14 -7.42 5.85
CA ILE A 124 2.01 -7.92 6.62
C ILE A 124 2.03 -7.41 8.07
N ASP A 125 2.78 -6.35 8.31
CA ASP A 125 3.02 -5.79 9.64
C ASP A 125 1.92 -4.81 10.11
N PHE A 126 0.83 -4.70 9.39
CA PHE A 126 -0.28 -3.73 9.57
C PHE A 126 0.18 -2.31 9.94
N GLY A 127 1.35 -1.90 9.48
CA GLY A 127 1.87 -0.54 9.70
C GLY A 127 2.70 -0.36 10.97
N ILE A 128 3.01 -1.41 11.73
CA ILE A 128 3.81 -1.31 12.98
C ILE A 128 5.17 -0.67 12.74
N GLY A 129 5.85 -0.99 11.63
CA GLY A 129 7.13 -0.38 11.30
C GLY A 129 7.03 1.13 11.17
N LEU A 130 5.99 1.62 10.48
CA LEU A 130 5.73 3.06 10.35
C LEU A 130 5.39 3.69 11.71
N LEU A 131 4.53 3.05 12.53
CA LEU A 131 4.21 3.54 13.88
C LEU A 131 5.46 3.65 14.76
N SER A 132 6.36 2.66 14.68
CA SER A 132 7.64 2.70 15.41
C SER A 132 8.50 3.89 15.00
N LYS A 133 8.59 4.18 13.70
CA LYS A 133 9.31 5.36 13.18
C LYS A 133 8.66 6.69 13.57
N LEU A 134 7.35 6.71 13.80
CA LEU A 134 6.59 7.86 14.29
C LEU A 134 6.67 8.02 15.83
N GLY A 135 7.44 7.17 16.51
CA GLY A 135 7.74 7.30 17.95
C GLY A 135 6.90 6.41 18.88
N MET A 136 6.14 5.45 18.33
CA MET A 136 5.49 4.42 19.14
C MET A 136 6.52 3.35 19.55
N GLU A 137 6.57 3.02 20.82
CA GLU A 137 7.51 2.03 21.36
C GLU A 137 6.81 0.68 21.53
N PHE A 138 7.38 -0.37 20.93
CA PHE A 138 6.97 -1.76 21.08
C PHE A 138 7.96 -2.46 22.00
N ILE A 139 7.49 -2.95 23.14
CA ILE A 139 8.34 -3.39 24.25
C ILE A 139 8.16 -4.89 24.48
N SER A 140 9.26 -5.59 24.72
CA SER A 140 9.34 -6.97 25.12
C SER A 140 10.21 -7.10 26.38
N ASN A 141 9.68 -7.66 27.47
CA ASN A 141 10.40 -7.85 28.73
C ASN A 141 11.10 -6.57 29.25
N GLY A 142 10.47 -5.40 29.02
CA GLY A 142 10.97 -4.09 29.46
C GLY A 142 11.97 -3.42 28.52
N GLU A 143 12.32 -4.04 27.39
CA GLU A 143 13.24 -3.51 26.39
C GLU A 143 12.48 -3.14 25.12
N THR A 144 12.80 -1.98 24.50
CA THR A 144 12.20 -1.55 23.24
C THR A 144 12.76 -2.35 22.07
N ILE A 145 11.87 -2.94 21.27
CA ILE A 145 12.23 -3.61 20.01
C ILE A 145 12.46 -2.51 18.94
N VAL A 146 13.68 -2.46 18.44
CA VAL A 146 14.04 -1.52 17.37
C VAL A 146 13.63 -2.10 16.02
N ASN A 147 12.85 -1.33 15.22
CA ASN A 147 12.33 -1.76 13.91
C ASN A 147 11.56 -3.09 13.98
N PRO A 148 10.47 -3.18 14.74
CA PRO A 148 9.72 -4.42 14.92
C PRO A 148 9.22 -4.97 13.57
N VAL A 149 9.29 -6.29 13.43
CA VAL A 149 8.79 -7.05 12.26
C VAL A 149 7.74 -8.06 12.73
N PRO A 150 6.93 -8.66 11.82
CA PRO A 150 5.91 -9.64 12.20
C PRO A 150 6.41 -10.80 13.06
N LYS A 151 7.66 -11.25 12.89
CA LYS A 151 8.27 -12.30 13.75
C LYS A 151 8.34 -11.91 15.23
N ASP A 152 8.38 -10.62 15.54
CA ASP A 152 8.50 -10.11 16.91
C ASP A 152 7.16 -10.02 17.63
N PHE A 153 6.03 -10.10 16.90
CA PHE A 153 4.70 -9.82 17.43
C PHE A 153 4.38 -10.61 18.70
N SER A 154 4.70 -11.89 18.74
CA SER A 154 4.45 -12.75 19.92
C SER A 154 5.24 -12.36 21.18
N TYR A 155 6.30 -11.57 21.03
CA TYR A 155 7.15 -11.12 22.13
C TYR A 155 6.77 -9.73 22.66
N ILE A 156 6.02 -8.93 21.91
CA ILE A 156 5.58 -7.60 22.33
C ILE A 156 4.55 -7.75 23.46
N ASP A 157 4.88 -7.28 24.65
CA ASP A 157 4.03 -7.36 25.84
C ASP A 157 3.50 -5.98 26.28
N GLN A 158 4.11 -4.89 25.83
CA GLN A 158 3.71 -3.52 26.15
C GLN A 158 3.90 -2.58 24.95
N ILE A 159 3.04 -1.58 24.84
CA ILE A 159 3.15 -0.48 23.88
C ILE A 159 3.13 0.84 24.63
N LYS A 160 3.94 1.82 24.20
CA LYS A 160 3.93 3.18 24.72
C LYS A 160 3.91 4.19 23.58
N ALA A 161 3.10 5.23 23.75
CA ALA A 161 2.91 6.28 22.76
C ALA A 161 3.41 7.67 23.24
N THR A 162 4.33 7.70 24.20
CA THR A 162 4.79 8.95 24.87
C THR A 162 5.33 10.00 23.88
N ASN A 163 6.03 9.55 22.83
CA ASN A 163 6.61 10.43 21.80
C ASN A 163 5.92 10.29 20.44
N PHE A 164 4.80 9.58 20.40
CA PHE A 164 4.10 9.27 19.16
C PHE A 164 3.43 10.51 18.56
N LYS A 165 3.57 10.67 17.24
CA LYS A 165 2.95 11.73 16.44
C LYS A 165 1.98 11.12 15.46
N SER A 166 0.70 11.40 15.60
CA SER A 166 -0.38 10.75 14.86
C SER A 166 -0.96 11.56 13.69
N ASN A 167 -0.58 12.83 13.53
CA ASN A 167 -1.25 13.66 12.53
C ASN A 167 -0.53 13.55 11.17
N LEU A 168 -1.17 12.84 10.24
CA LEU A 168 -0.86 12.83 8.82
C LEU A 168 -2.09 13.32 8.05
N GLU A 169 -1.87 14.10 7.01
CA GLU A 169 -2.94 14.65 6.16
C GLU A 169 -2.98 13.98 4.79
N ASN A 170 -2.46 12.75 4.69
CA ASN A 170 -2.41 12.02 3.43
C ASN A 170 -3.78 11.44 3.06
N ARG A 171 -4.03 11.36 1.76
CA ARG A 171 -5.07 10.52 1.16
C ARG A 171 -4.48 9.19 0.73
N ILE A 172 -5.16 8.11 1.03
CA ILE A 172 -4.72 6.75 0.74
C ILE A 172 -5.56 6.21 -0.40
N LEU A 173 -4.94 5.85 -1.52
CA LEU A 173 -5.63 5.21 -2.62
C LEU A 173 -5.73 3.71 -2.37
N SER A 174 -6.95 3.21 -2.27
CA SER A 174 -7.25 1.79 -2.13
C SER A 174 -8.64 1.49 -2.71
N ASP A 175 -8.81 0.35 -3.32
CA ASP A 175 -10.08 -0.11 -3.88
C ASP A 175 -10.54 -1.47 -3.36
N THR A 176 -9.81 -2.03 -2.38
CA THR A 176 -10.21 -3.27 -1.73
C THR A 176 -11.35 -3.07 -0.74
N ASN A 177 -12.35 -3.96 -0.76
CA ASN A 177 -13.43 -4.01 0.22
C ASN A 177 -13.14 -4.98 1.37
N ILE A 178 -11.88 -5.39 1.53
CA ILE A 178 -11.47 -6.40 2.52
C ILE A 178 -11.08 -5.71 3.82
N SER A 179 -11.53 -6.27 4.95
CA SER A 179 -11.14 -5.84 6.29
C SER A 179 -9.78 -6.42 6.70
N LEU A 180 -9.13 -5.82 7.69
CA LEU A 180 -7.87 -6.33 8.23
C LEU A 180 -8.07 -7.67 8.93
N LEU A 181 -9.07 -7.77 9.80
CA LEU A 181 -9.47 -8.97 10.53
C LEU A 181 -10.94 -9.31 10.29
N GLY A 182 -11.38 -10.46 10.73
CA GLY A 182 -12.74 -10.97 10.57
C GLY A 182 -12.81 -12.13 9.58
N GLU A 183 -14.02 -12.42 9.10
CA GLU A 183 -14.26 -13.44 8.09
C GLU A 183 -13.74 -12.95 6.72
N ASN A 184 -12.94 -13.78 6.02
CA ASN A 184 -12.26 -13.41 4.78
C ASN A 184 -11.36 -12.16 4.93
N SER A 185 -10.56 -12.12 5.98
CA SER A 185 -9.65 -11.02 6.27
C SER A 185 -8.56 -10.85 5.19
N ALA A 186 -7.87 -9.72 5.23
CA ALA A 186 -6.74 -9.47 4.34
C ALA A 186 -5.64 -10.55 4.42
N PHE A 187 -5.46 -11.16 5.59
CA PHE A 187 -4.49 -12.24 5.77
C PHE A 187 -4.97 -13.55 5.15
N ASP A 188 -6.29 -13.83 5.18
CA ASP A 188 -6.86 -15.01 4.52
C ASP A 188 -6.75 -14.91 3.00
N VAL A 189 -7.05 -13.73 2.45
CA VAL A 189 -7.07 -13.50 1.00
C VAL A 189 -5.67 -13.30 0.42
N PHE A 190 -4.84 -12.49 1.05
CA PHE A 190 -3.53 -12.07 0.50
C PHE A 190 -2.34 -12.78 1.16
N GLY A 191 -2.51 -13.44 2.30
CA GLY A 191 -1.44 -14.14 3.02
C GLY A 191 -0.74 -15.21 2.19
N PRO A 192 -1.48 -16.10 1.49
CA PRO A 192 -0.86 -17.14 0.67
C PRO A 192 0.09 -16.60 -0.41
N GLN A 193 -0.29 -15.53 -1.14
CA GLN A 193 0.58 -14.91 -2.14
C GLN A 193 1.81 -14.19 -1.54
N LYS A 194 1.75 -13.90 -0.23
CA LYS A 194 2.88 -13.31 0.53
C LYS A 194 3.72 -14.39 1.24
N GLY A 195 3.47 -15.66 0.96
CA GLY A 195 4.25 -16.81 1.43
C GLY A 195 3.84 -17.35 2.80
N LEU A 196 2.67 -16.99 3.32
CA LEU A 196 2.17 -17.53 4.59
C LEU A 196 1.46 -18.88 4.38
N SER A 197 1.73 -19.85 5.25
CA SER A 197 0.90 -21.05 5.37
C SER A 197 -0.40 -20.75 6.12
N GLU A 198 -1.43 -21.59 5.99
CA GLU A 198 -2.69 -21.45 6.74
C GLU A 198 -2.44 -21.33 8.26
N LYS A 199 -1.52 -22.13 8.79
CA LYS A 199 -1.14 -22.09 10.21
C LYS A 199 -0.50 -20.75 10.60
N ASP A 200 0.34 -20.19 9.73
CA ASP A 200 0.97 -18.89 9.97
C ASP A 200 -0.07 -17.77 9.92
N ILE A 201 -1.03 -17.85 9.00
CA ILE A 201 -2.14 -16.90 8.87
C ILE A 201 -2.95 -16.86 10.17
N GLU A 202 -3.41 -18.02 10.66
CA GLU A 202 -4.20 -18.09 11.90
C GLU A 202 -3.44 -17.52 13.10
N LYS A 203 -2.17 -17.91 13.25
CA LYS A 203 -1.32 -17.36 14.31
C LYS A 203 -1.14 -15.86 14.17
N HIS A 204 -0.87 -15.38 12.96
CA HIS A 204 -0.62 -13.96 12.68
C HIS A 204 -1.87 -13.10 12.98
N LYS A 205 -3.06 -13.57 12.60
CA LYS A 205 -4.34 -12.90 12.91
C LYS A 205 -4.51 -12.69 14.42
N LEU A 206 -4.25 -13.72 15.22
CA LEU A 206 -4.35 -13.64 16.68
C LEU A 206 -3.36 -12.63 17.27
N GLU A 207 -2.11 -12.61 16.77
CA GLU A 207 -1.11 -11.66 17.23
C GLU A 207 -1.44 -10.22 16.82
N VAL A 208 -1.94 -10.00 15.59
CA VAL A 208 -2.40 -8.69 15.13
C VAL A 208 -3.58 -8.19 15.98
N GLU A 209 -4.57 -9.02 16.24
CA GLU A 209 -5.72 -8.66 17.08
C GLU A 209 -5.28 -8.25 18.49
N ARG A 210 -4.35 -9.01 19.08
CA ARG A 210 -3.78 -8.71 20.40
C ARG A 210 -3.02 -7.39 20.39
N LEU A 211 -2.20 -7.11 19.36
CA LEU A 211 -1.46 -5.87 19.26
C LEU A 211 -2.37 -4.67 19.03
N ILE A 212 -3.41 -4.79 18.21
CA ILE A 212 -4.43 -3.74 18.03
C ILE A 212 -5.10 -3.43 19.37
N THR A 213 -5.43 -4.45 20.18
CA THR A 213 -5.98 -4.24 21.52
C THR A 213 -5.04 -3.47 22.44
N LEU A 214 -3.73 -3.74 22.37
CA LEU A 214 -2.72 -3.00 23.15
C LEU A 214 -2.59 -1.55 22.66
N ILE A 215 -2.59 -1.33 21.34
CA ILE A 215 -2.55 0.03 20.73
C ILE A 215 -3.80 0.81 21.15
N ASP A 216 -4.98 0.20 21.03
CA ASP A 216 -6.24 0.88 21.36
C ASP A 216 -6.33 1.23 22.84
N LYS A 217 -5.82 0.37 23.71
CA LYS A 217 -5.71 0.65 25.16
C LYS A 217 -4.80 1.85 25.45
N GLU A 218 -3.72 2.02 24.70
CA GLU A 218 -2.76 3.14 24.88
C GLU A 218 -3.30 4.44 24.30
N LEU A 219 -3.94 4.39 23.11
CA LEU A 219 -4.39 5.58 22.38
C LEU A 219 -5.85 5.96 22.60
N ILE A 220 -6.71 5.03 23.04
CA ILE A 220 -8.16 5.21 23.31
C ILE A 220 -8.91 5.73 22.07
N LEU A 221 -8.69 5.08 20.91
CA LEU A 221 -9.27 5.48 19.63
C LEU A 221 -10.57 4.73 19.27
N GLY A 222 -10.82 3.56 19.88
CA GLY A 222 -11.94 2.69 19.51
C GLY A 222 -11.72 1.98 18.17
N LEU A 223 -10.54 1.41 17.98
CA LEU A 223 -10.10 0.78 16.74
C LEU A 223 -11.00 -0.38 16.31
N ASN A 224 -11.37 -0.42 15.04
CA ASN A 224 -12.21 -1.47 14.45
C ASN A 224 -11.50 -2.19 13.29
N PRO A 225 -10.79 -3.30 13.54
CA PRO A 225 -10.07 -4.02 12.49
C PRO A 225 -10.98 -4.79 11.51
N THR A 226 -12.29 -4.85 11.76
CA THR A 226 -13.27 -5.48 10.86
C THR A 226 -13.94 -4.49 9.91
N GLU A 227 -13.57 -3.22 9.97
CA GLU A 227 -14.04 -2.21 9.03
C GLU A 227 -13.57 -2.53 7.60
N ILE A 228 -14.47 -2.41 6.64
CA ILE A 228 -14.15 -2.61 5.21
C ILE A 228 -13.14 -1.57 4.75
N ASN A 229 -12.33 -1.91 3.73
CA ASN A 229 -11.22 -1.11 3.18
C ASN A 229 -10.00 -0.99 4.10
N SER A 230 -9.98 -1.64 5.28
CA SER A 230 -8.85 -1.56 6.22
C SER A 230 -7.72 -2.55 5.91
N GLY A 231 -7.96 -3.58 5.09
CA GLY A 231 -7.02 -4.68 4.90
C GLY A 231 -5.94 -4.48 3.84
N ALA A 232 -6.01 -3.42 3.02
CA ALA A 232 -5.03 -3.22 1.95
C ALA A 232 -3.60 -3.08 2.48
N ALA A 233 -2.64 -3.42 1.63
CA ALA A 233 -1.20 -3.36 1.92
C ALA A 233 -0.81 -4.08 3.23
N GLY A 234 -1.41 -5.27 3.48
CA GLY A 234 -1.12 -6.05 4.69
C GLY A 234 -1.55 -5.39 5.99
N GLY A 235 -2.58 -4.55 5.93
CA GLY A 235 -3.13 -3.78 7.03
C GLY A 235 -2.52 -2.38 7.21
N LEU A 236 -1.62 -1.95 6.35
CA LEU A 236 -1.10 -0.58 6.39
C LEU A 236 -2.24 0.45 6.30
N THR A 237 -3.26 0.20 5.46
CA THR A 237 -4.44 1.07 5.33
C THR A 237 -5.19 1.24 6.65
N PHE A 238 -5.32 0.18 7.46
CA PHE A 238 -5.90 0.26 8.80
C PHE A 238 -5.14 1.29 9.67
N THR A 239 -3.83 1.14 9.72
CA THR A 239 -2.99 2.05 10.52
C THR A 239 -3.03 3.48 10.02
N LEU A 240 -2.91 3.69 8.69
CA LEU A 240 -2.96 5.04 8.12
C LEU A 240 -4.31 5.71 8.37
N ASN A 241 -5.42 4.97 8.25
CA ASN A 241 -6.75 5.52 8.43
C ASN A 241 -7.14 5.66 9.91
N GLN A 242 -7.16 4.56 10.69
CA GLN A 242 -7.75 4.58 12.03
C GLN A 242 -6.80 5.08 13.12
N ILE A 243 -5.48 4.97 12.92
CA ILE A 243 -4.51 5.43 13.92
C ILE A 243 -3.92 6.80 13.54
N LEU A 244 -3.65 7.02 12.25
CA LEU A 244 -2.98 8.23 11.78
C LEU A 244 -3.91 9.27 11.15
N GLY A 245 -5.21 8.95 10.99
CA GLY A 245 -6.24 9.90 10.56
C GLY A 245 -6.29 10.18 9.05
N CYS A 246 -5.60 9.40 8.22
CA CYS A 246 -5.60 9.56 6.77
C CYS A 246 -6.96 9.20 6.16
N GLU A 247 -7.36 9.88 5.10
CA GLU A 247 -8.58 9.56 4.35
C GLU A 247 -8.34 8.45 3.34
N ILE A 248 -9.29 7.51 3.20
CA ILE A 248 -9.26 6.49 2.15
C ILE A 248 -10.10 6.98 0.96
N GLU A 249 -9.50 7.00 -0.23
CA GLU A 249 -10.16 7.30 -1.49
C GLU A 249 -10.04 6.08 -2.43
N ASN A 250 -11.09 5.82 -3.23
CA ASN A 250 -11.03 4.74 -4.23
C ASN A 250 -10.04 5.11 -5.34
N GLY A 251 -8.98 4.30 -5.51
CA GLY A 251 -7.86 4.59 -6.39
C GLY A 251 -8.26 4.68 -7.88
N ALA A 252 -9.14 3.80 -8.35
CA ALA A 252 -9.62 3.85 -9.73
C ALA A 252 -10.44 5.13 -9.99
N LYS A 253 -11.29 5.55 -9.05
CA LYS A 253 -12.03 6.82 -9.19
C LYS A 253 -11.10 8.02 -9.16
N TYR A 254 -10.09 8.02 -8.28
CA TYR A 254 -9.07 9.05 -8.24
C TYR A 254 -8.36 9.15 -9.61
N PHE A 255 -7.89 8.02 -10.15
CA PHE A 255 -7.23 7.97 -11.44
C PHE A 255 -8.10 8.55 -12.56
N LEU A 256 -9.34 8.08 -12.71
CA LEU A 256 -10.27 8.56 -13.74
C LEU A 256 -10.56 10.06 -13.64
N LYS A 257 -10.66 10.58 -12.43
CA LYS A 257 -10.85 12.01 -12.16
C LYS A 257 -9.63 12.83 -12.56
N GLU A 258 -8.46 12.44 -12.05
CA GLU A 258 -7.24 13.24 -12.23
C GLU A 258 -6.73 13.22 -13.68
N THR A 259 -6.92 12.13 -14.42
CA THR A 259 -6.61 12.02 -15.85
C THR A 259 -7.68 12.64 -16.74
N ASN A 260 -8.86 12.97 -16.20
CA ASN A 260 -10.04 13.40 -16.98
C ASN A 260 -10.42 12.43 -18.12
N LEU A 261 -10.14 11.13 -17.92
CA LEU A 261 -10.19 10.13 -18.96
C LEU A 261 -11.63 9.93 -19.52
N ILE A 262 -12.63 10.01 -18.63
CA ILE A 262 -14.04 9.85 -19.05
C ILE A 262 -14.47 10.91 -20.07
N ASN A 263 -13.92 12.12 -19.99
CA ASN A 263 -14.25 13.20 -20.94
C ASN A 263 -13.46 13.11 -22.25
N GLN A 264 -12.49 12.20 -22.36
CA GLN A 264 -11.73 11.93 -23.58
C GLN A 264 -12.39 10.87 -24.47
N LEU A 265 -13.37 10.14 -23.94
CA LEU A 265 -14.15 9.09 -24.64
C LEU A 265 -15.39 9.68 -25.33
#